data_589b8a576d30127cbbf79e926b092814
#
_entry.id   589b8a576d30127cbbf79e926b092814
#
_cell.length_a   1.000
_cell.length_b   1.000
_cell.length_c   1.000
_cell.angle_alpha   90.00
_cell.angle_beta   90.00
_cell.angle_gamma   90.00
#
_symmetry.space_group_name_H-M   'P 1'
#
loop_
_entity.id
_entity.type
_entity.pdbx_description
1 polymer ?
#
loop_
_entity_poly.entity_id
_entity_poly.type
_entity_poly.pdbx_seq_one_letter_code
_entity_poly.pdbx_strand_id
1 'polypeptide(L)'
;GYDASPEALQEALALGVIDEARASAGEWLRVADLVVLAAPVKVLTLLARELAPFISPHTVVTDVGSVKASIAAELESLGVKQFVPGHPMAGSERGGVQNASAALLENAVWVLTPTETTPLTALSRVRRMVEGLGAAPVVMPPDAHDQLVATISHLPYLASLALTHMVARDERLSLLAAGGFRDLTRVASGDPRMSRDMVVENRGALREAVGRFIRQLEHLAETLDQPEELLAAATEGKRTRDSLPVVKRSLLPPRYDLVVATPDRPNQLGIITQALGLAGVNIKDIEVLSVREQGGALRLGLETQGDVTRAGELLRELGYETRGRG
;
A
#
# COMPACT_ATOMS: atom_id res chain seq x y z
N GLY A 1 0.67 -17.53 17.53
CA GLY A 1 0.97 -16.09 17.50
C GLY A 1 1.52 -15.58 18.83
N TYR A 2 2.28 -14.49 18.77
CA TYR A 2 2.77 -13.73 19.93
C TYR A 2 2.40 -12.27 19.76
N ASP A 3 1.86 -11.66 20.79
CA ASP A 3 1.53 -10.23 20.87
C ASP A 3 1.71 -9.74 22.33
N ALA A 4 2.04 -8.46 22.49
CA ALA A 4 2.15 -7.83 23.80
C ALA A 4 0.78 -7.61 24.48
N SER A 5 -0.33 -7.59 23.71
CA SER A 5 -1.69 -7.49 24.20
C SER A 5 -2.33 -8.87 24.36
N PRO A 6 -2.66 -9.30 25.59
CA PRO A 6 -3.42 -10.52 25.83
C PRO A 6 -4.79 -10.50 25.16
N GLU A 7 -5.42 -9.33 25.07
CA GLU A 7 -6.72 -9.14 24.44
C GLU A 7 -6.64 -9.42 22.94
N ALA A 8 -5.60 -8.90 22.25
CA ALA A 8 -5.37 -9.15 20.83
C ALA A 8 -5.13 -10.64 20.55
N LEU A 9 -4.40 -11.33 21.44
CA LEU A 9 -4.18 -12.78 21.33
C LEU A 9 -5.48 -13.58 21.48
N GLN A 10 -6.31 -13.22 22.45
CA GLN A 10 -7.60 -13.88 22.67
C GLN A 10 -8.54 -13.67 21.48
N GLU A 11 -8.59 -12.44 20.95
CA GLU A 11 -9.40 -12.13 19.77
C GLU A 11 -8.91 -12.89 18.53
N ALA A 12 -7.59 -12.95 18.31
CA ALA A 12 -7.00 -13.69 17.20
C ALA A 12 -7.29 -15.20 17.25
N LEU A 13 -7.29 -15.79 18.47
CA LEU A 13 -7.71 -17.17 18.69
C LEU A 13 -9.20 -17.36 18.40
N ALA A 14 -10.05 -16.47 18.93
CA ALA A 14 -11.49 -16.54 18.74
C ALA A 14 -11.92 -16.43 17.27
N LEU A 15 -11.20 -15.63 16.48
CA LEU A 15 -11.41 -15.46 15.04
C LEU A 15 -10.73 -16.57 14.20
N GLY A 16 -9.97 -17.48 14.81
CA GLY A 16 -9.26 -18.54 14.09
C GLY A 16 -8.09 -18.01 13.23
N VAL A 17 -7.57 -16.83 13.54
CA VAL A 17 -6.42 -16.22 12.85
C VAL A 17 -5.11 -16.89 13.28
N ILE A 18 -5.06 -17.37 14.52
CA ILE A 18 -3.94 -18.13 15.08
C ILE A 18 -4.46 -19.41 15.75
N ASP A 19 -3.65 -20.47 15.73
CA ASP A 19 -3.96 -21.75 16.37
C ASP A 19 -3.52 -21.76 17.83
N GLU A 20 -2.45 -21.04 18.17
CA GLU A 20 -1.88 -20.95 19.50
C GLU A 20 -1.46 -19.52 19.85
N ALA A 21 -1.72 -19.11 21.10
CA ALA A 21 -1.29 -17.84 21.67
C ALA A 21 -0.11 -18.01 22.62
N ARG A 22 0.85 -17.12 22.53
CA ARG A 22 2.02 -17.05 23.44
C ARG A 22 2.11 -15.64 24.02
N ALA A 23 2.19 -15.55 25.35
CA ALA A 23 2.29 -14.27 26.05
C ALA A 23 3.74 -13.76 26.21
N SER A 24 4.75 -14.56 25.84
CA SER A 24 6.16 -14.20 25.91
C SER A 24 6.98 -14.98 24.90
N ALA A 25 8.12 -14.42 24.52
CA ALA A 25 9.17 -15.15 23.82
C ALA A 25 9.63 -16.38 24.65
N GLY A 26 10.11 -17.42 23.96
CA GLY A 26 10.56 -18.62 24.65
C GLY A 26 10.97 -19.77 23.72
N GLU A 27 11.21 -20.94 24.30
CA GLU A 27 11.69 -22.14 23.62
C GLU A 27 10.79 -22.64 22.48
N TRP A 28 9.52 -22.26 22.47
CA TRP A 28 8.57 -22.59 21.38
C TRP A 28 9.00 -22.02 20.02
N LEU A 29 9.84 -20.98 20.01
CA LEU A 29 10.41 -20.41 18.78
C LEU A 29 11.43 -21.34 18.10
N ARG A 30 12.07 -22.24 18.85
CA ARG A 30 13.10 -23.14 18.32
C ARG A 30 12.60 -24.13 17.29
N VAL A 31 11.30 -24.43 17.33
CA VAL A 31 10.65 -25.35 16.38
C VAL A 31 9.97 -24.63 15.21
N ALA A 32 10.04 -23.30 15.19
CA ALA A 32 9.44 -22.52 14.10
C ALA A 32 10.30 -22.62 12.83
N ASP A 33 9.66 -22.92 11.71
CA ASP A 33 10.30 -22.89 10.39
C ASP A 33 10.43 -21.47 9.84
N LEU A 34 9.45 -20.61 10.18
CA LEU A 34 9.37 -19.23 9.73
C LEU A 34 8.83 -18.35 10.85
N VAL A 35 9.49 -17.22 11.07
CA VAL A 35 9.05 -16.16 12.00
C VAL A 35 8.78 -14.90 11.20
N VAL A 36 7.58 -14.34 11.34
CA VAL A 36 7.18 -13.06 10.74
C VAL A 36 7.06 -12.01 11.83
N LEU A 37 7.90 -10.98 11.77
CA LEU A 37 7.87 -9.83 12.69
C LEU A 37 6.88 -8.81 12.16
N ALA A 38 5.71 -8.71 12.80
CA ALA A 38 4.59 -7.87 12.38
C ALA A 38 4.23 -6.87 13.49
N ALA A 39 5.17 -5.98 13.81
CA ALA A 39 5.02 -4.95 14.83
C ALA A 39 5.34 -3.55 14.24
N PRO A 40 4.97 -2.44 14.92
CA PRO A 40 5.39 -1.11 14.52
C PRO A 40 6.90 -1.00 14.35
N VAL A 41 7.36 -0.25 13.34
CA VAL A 41 8.78 -0.22 12.90
C VAL A 41 9.76 -0.02 14.06
N LYS A 42 9.47 0.90 14.97
CA LYS A 42 10.31 1.17 16.14
C LYS A 42 10.37 0.00 17.13
N VAL A 43 9.33 -0.82 17.17
CA VAL A 43 9.25 -1.99 18.06
C VAL A 43 9.97 -3.19 17.45
N LEU A 44 10.10 -3.27 16.13
CA LEU A 44 10.70 -4.40 15.43
C LEU A 44 12.12 -4.72 15.92
N THR A 45 12.96 -3.71 16.12
CA THR A 45 14.34 -3.91 16.59
C THR A 45 14.38 -4.43 18.04
N LEU A 46 13.49 -3.94 18.89
CA LEU A 46 13.34 -4.41 20.27
C LEU A 46 12.84 -5.86 20.29
N LEU A 47 11.83 -6.14 19.50
CA LEU A 47 11.26 -7.48 19.33
C LEU A 47 12.32 -8.46 18.79
N ALA A 48 13.10 -8.04 17.81
CA ALA A 48 14.18 -8.85 17.27
C ALA A 48 15.21 -9.24 18.35
N ARG A 49 15.60 -8.30 19.21
CA ARG A 49 16.51 -8.57 20.35
C ARG A 49 15.92 -9.56 21.35
N GLU A 50 14.63 -9.42 21.65
CA GLU A 50 13.92 -10.32 22.55
C GLU A 50 13.83 -11.75 22.00
N LEU A 51 13.55 -11.89 20.70
CA LEU A 51 13.35 -13.20 20.07
C LEU A 51 14.66 -13.90 19.66
N ALA A 52 15.70 -13.15 19.32
CA ALA A 52 16.95 -13.69 18.77
C ALA A 52 17.55 -14.86 19.58
N PRO A 53 17.56 -14.87 20.94
CA PRO A 53 18.11 -15.97 21.71
C PRO A 53 17.38 -17.32 21.52
N PHE A 54 16.13 -17.26 21.07
CA PHE A 54 15.26 -18.43 20.90
C PHE A 54 15.12 -18.86 19.43
N ILE A 55 15.61 -18.06 18.48
CA ILE A 55 15.55 -18.37 17.04
C ILE A 55 16.60 -19.44 16.71
N SER A 56 16.13 -20.54 16.10
CA SER A 56 17.02 -21.59 15.62
C SER A 56 17.83 -21.11 14.41
N PRO A 57 19.07 -21.59 14.19
CA PRO A 57 19.84 -21.30 12.98
C PRO A 57 19.16 -21.71 11.68
N HIS A 58 18.14 -22.56 11.72
CA HIS A 58 17.37 -23.01 10.55
C HIS A 58 16.09 -22.21 10.33
N THR A 59 15.66 -21.45 11.32
CA THR A 59 14.45 -20.63 11.24
C THR A 59 14.68 -19.45 10.29
N VAL A 60 13.83 -19.33 9.28
CA VAL A 60 13.81 -18.15 8.43
C VAL A 60 13.03 -17.03 9.13
N VAL A 61 13.57 -15.84 9.13
CA VAL A 61 12.93 -14.66 9.73
C VAL A 61 12.63 -13.66 8.63
N THR A 62 11.44 -13.06 8.66
CA THR A 62 11.06 -11.91 7.82
C THR A 62 10.29 -10.92 8.64
N ASP A 63 10.09 -9.73 8.10
CA ASP A 63 9.26 -8.68 8.73
C ASP A 63 8.31 -8.03 7.72
N VAL A 64 7.42 -7.18 8.22
CA VAL A 64 6.47 -6.41 7.41
C VAL A 64 6.59 -4.90 7.61
N GLY A 65 7.66 -4.44 8.23
CA GLY A 65 7.88 -3.03 8.54
C GLY A 65 8.06 -2.17 7.30
N SER A 66 7.74 -0.88 7.43
CA SER A 66 7.80 0.08 6.31
C SER A 66 9.19 0.70 6.07
N VAL A 67 10.17 0.44 6.94
CA VAL A 67 11.58 0.87 6.79
C VAL A 67 12.47 -0.36 6.93
N LYS A 68 13.50 -0.49 6.09
CA LYS A 68 14.25 -1.74 5.97
C LYS A 68 15.70 -1.66 6.46
N ALA A 69 16.39 -0.55 6.23
CA ALA A 69 17.82 -0.49 6.55
C ALA A 69 18.11 -0.70 8.04
N SER A 70 17.33 -0.10 8.93
CA SER A 70 17.54 -0.20 10.38
C SER A 70 17.31 -1.62 10.91
N ILE A 71 16.23 -2.28 10.49
CA ILE A 71 15.93 -3.65 10.94
C ILE A 71 16.90 -4.68 10.33
N ALA A 72 17.35 -4.48 9.09
CA ALA A 72 18.34 -5.33 8.46
C ALA A 72 19.67 -5.31 9.24
N ALA A 73 20.18 -4.12 9.53
CA ALA A 73 21.41 -3.94 10.32
C ALA A 73 21.28 -4.51 11.73
N GLU A 74 20.13 -4.34 12.38
CA GLU A 74 19.90 -4.87 13.73
C GLU A 74 19.94 -6.39 13.75
N LEU A 75 19.18 -7.08 12.90
CA LEU A 75 19.14 -8.55 12.88
C LEU A 75 20.46 -9.17 12.44
N GLU A 76 21.20 -8.50 11.57
CA GLU A 76 22.56 -8.90 11.20
C GLU A 76 23.49 -8.80 12.42
N SER A 77 23.43 -7.72 13.20
CA SER A 77 24.22 -7.53 14.42
C SER A 77 23.92 -8.58 15.52
N LEU A 78 22.68 -9.07 15.56
CA LEU A 78 22.22 -10.13 16.45
C LEU A 78 22.59 -11.55 15.95
N GLY A 79 23.23 -11.67 14.79
CA GLY A 79 23.63 -12.95 14.21
C GLY A 79 22.47 -13.79 13.64
N VAL A 80 21.32 -13.20 13.38
CA VAL A 80 20.18 -13.87 12.73
C VAL A 80 20.44 -13.98 11.23
N LYS A 81 21.14 -15.04 10.84
CA LYS A 81 21.65 -15.24 9.47
C LYS A 81 20.57 -15.49 8.42
N GLN A 82 19.42 -16.04 8.80
CA GLN A 82 18.34 -16.40 7.87
C GLN A 82 17.27 -15.30 7.80
N PHE A 83 17.67 -14.05 7.92
CA PHE A 83 16.76 -12.92 7.84
C PHE A 83 16.60 -12.40 6.41
N VAL A 84 15.35 -12.20 6.01
CA VAL A 84 14.94 -11.58 4.74
C VAL A 84 14.01 -10.43 5.06
N PRO A 85 14.49 -9.19 5.09
CA PRO A 85 13.62 -8.05 5.37
C PRO A 85 12.55 -7.93 4.29
N GLY A 86 11.31 -7.63 4.71
CA GLY A 86 10.16 -7.53 3.82
C GLY A 86 9.27 -6.33 4.15
N HIS A 87 8.56 -5.84 3.13
CA HIS A 87 7.57 -4.78 3.27
C HIS A 87 6.43 -5.00 2.28
N PRO A 88 5.26 -5.47 2.72
CA PRO A 88 4.06 -5.47 1.89
C PRO A 88 3.62 -4.02 1.66
N MET A 89 3.59 -3.59 0.39
CA MET A 89 3.08 -2.27 0.01
C MET A 89 1.54 -2.26 0.09
N ALA A 90 1.04 -2.70 1.25
CA ALA A 90 -0.37 -2.83 1.58
C ALA A 90 -0.58 -2.36 3.01
N GLY A 91 -1.78 -1.89 3.31
CA GLY A 91 -2.13 -1.41 4.64
C GLY A 91 -3.45 -0.68 4.62
N SER A 92 -4.05 -0.55 5.80
CA SER A 92 -5.20 0.31 6.04
C SER A 92 -4.90 1.21 7.25
N GLU A 93 -5.66 2.28 7.37
CA GLU A 93 -5.62 3.18 8.53
C GLU A 93 -6.24 2.57 9.80
N ARG A 94 -6.86 1.39 9.69
CA ARG A 94 -7.51 0.69 10.80
C ARG A 94 -6.61 -0.41 11.33
N GLY A 95 -6.25 -0.33 12.61
CA GLY A 95 -5.52 -1.36 13.33
C GLY A 95 -6.42 -2.42 13.96
N GLY A 96 -5.79 -3.50 14.47
CA GLY A 96 -6.46 -4.57 15.19
C GLY A 96 -6.83 -5.76 14.31
N VAL A 97 -6.87 -6.95 14.93
CA VAL A 97 -7.13 -8.22 14.23
C VAL A 97 -8.52 -8.28 13.58
N GLN A 98 -9.50 -7.60 14.15
CA GLN A 98 -10.87 -7.49 13.62
C GLN A 98 -10.95 -6.75 12.27
N ASN A 99 -9.92 -5.98 11.92
CA ASN A 99 -9.80 -5.29 10.63
C ASN A 99 -8.87 -6.03 9.66
N ALA A 100 -8.33 -7.18 10.05
CA ALA A 100 -7.47 -8.00 9.19
C ALA A 100 -8.28 -8.63 8.05
N SER A 101 -7.67 -8.67 6.87
CA SER A 101 -8.24 -9.34 5.70
C SER A 101 -7.14 -9.96 4.86
N ALA A 102 -7.28 -11.21 4.48
CA ALA A 102 -6.36 -11.89 3.57
C ALA A 102 -6.31 -11.16 2.20
N ALA A 103 -7.43 -10.62 1.73
CA ALA A 103 -7.52 -9.87 0.49
C ALA A 103 -6.66 -8.60 0.46
N LEU A 104 -6.21 -8.10 1.62
CA LEU A 104 -5.31 -6.94 1.69
C LEU A 104 -3.98 -7.20 0.97
N LEU A 105 -3.53 -8.44 0.96
CA LEU A 105 -2.25 -8.84 0.37
C LEU A 105 -2.39 -9.32 -1.08
N GLU A 106 -3.59 -9.65 -1.53
CA GLU A 106 -3.82 -10.10 -2.90
C GLU A 106 -3.41 -9.03 -3.91
N ASN A 107 -2.57 -9.43 -4.86
CA ASN A 107 -2.00 -8.55 -5.88
C ASN A 107 -1.20 -7.35 -5.32
N ALA A 108 -0.90 -7.32 -4.02
CA ALA A 108 -0.03 -6.29 -3.46
C ALA A 108 1.43 -6.53 -3.87
N VAL A 109 2.16 -5.47 -4.12
CA VAL A 109 3.63 -5.57 -4.22
C VAL A 109 4.17 -5.84 -2.82
N TRP A 110 5.04 -6.86 -2.70
CA TRP A 110 5.79 -7.11 -1.48
C TRP A 110 7.29 -6.96 -1.76
N VAL A 111 7.87 -5.90 -1.22
CA VAL A 111 9.30 -5.67 -1.42
C VAL A 111 10.07 -6.57 -0.46
N LEU A 112 11.06 -7.31 -0.99
CA LEU A 112 12.04 -8.08 -0.26
C LEU A 112 13.39 -7.40 -0.41
N THR A 113 14.08 -7.16 0.70
CA THR A 113 15.33 -6.42 0.70
C THR A 113 16.49 -7.25 1.28
N PRO A 114 16.91 -8.33 0.59
CA PRO A 114 18.03 -9.13 1.05
C PRO A 114 19.31 -8.29 1.12
N THR A 115 20.14 -8.56 2.13
CA THR A 115 21.51 -8.05 2.24
C THR A 115 22.50 -9.00 1.59
N GLU A 116 23.77 -8.63 1.52
CA GLU A 116 24.83 -9.50 0.99
C GLU A 116 24.98 -10.81 1.80
N THR A 117 24.61 -10.77 3.08
CA THR A 117 24.68 -11.92 4.00
C THR A 117 23.43 -12.81 3.97
N THR A 118 22.34 -12.36 3.33
CA THR A 118 21.09 -13.12 3.26
C THR A 118 21.23 -14.37 2.40
N PRO A 119 21.00 -15.60 2.94
CA PRO A 119 21.09 -16.82 2.16
C PRO A 119 20.00 -16.87 1.07
N LEU A 120 20.38 -17.32 -0.13
CA LEU A 120 19.43 -17.49 -1.25
C LEU A 120 18.30 -18.47 -0.92
N THR A 121 18.56 -19.46 -0.07
CA THR A 121 17.55 -20.42 0.41
C THR A 121 16.50 -19.74 1.29
N ALA A 122 16.89 -18.81 2.16
CA ALA A 122 15.98 -18.02 2.97
C ALA A 122 15.13 -17.09 2.08
N LEU A 123 15.77 -16.37 1.16
CA LEU A 123 15.09 -15.52 0.20
C LEU A 123 14.05 -16.31 -0.62
N SER A 124 14.41 -17.49 -1.09
CA SER A 124 13.50 -18.37 -1.85
C SER A 124 12.30 -18.85 -1.02
N ARG A 125 12.50 -19.10 0.29
CA ARG A 125 11.40 -19.47 1.21
C ARG A 125 10.42 -18.33 1.42
N VAL A 126 10.94 -17.13 1.73
CA VAL A 126 10.08 -15.94 1.93
C VAL A 126 9.37 -15.55 0.64
N ARG A 127 10.07 -15.61 -0.50
CA ARG A 127 9.45 -15.38 -1.81
C ARG A 127 8.25 -16.30 -2.07
N ARG A 128 8.40 -17.61 -1.81
CA ARG A 128 7.28 -18.57 -1.95
C ARG A 128 6.13 -18.28 -0.99
N MET A 129 6.42 -17.84 0.25
CA MET A 129 5.37 -17.39 1.18
C MET A 129 4.61 -16.20 0.58
N VAL A 130 5.32 -15.19 0.09
CA VAL A 130 4.72 -13.98 -0.52
C VAL A 130 3.85 -14.33 -1.72
N GLU A 131 4.36 -15.19 -2.62
CA GLU A 131 3.61 -15.68 -3.79
C GLU A 131 2.37 -16.51 -3.37
N GLY A 132 2.51 -17.34 -2.33
CA GLY A 132 1.41 -18.12 -1.74
C GLY A 132 0.32 -17.27 -1.09
N LEU A 133 0.63 -16.07 -0.64
CA LEU A 133 -0.32 -15.08 -0.14
C LEU A 133 -0.99 -14.26 -1.26
N GLY A 134 -0.70 -14.56 -2.53
CA GLY A 134 -1.22 -13.82 -3.67
C GLY A 134 -0.54 -12.46 -3.90
N ALA A 135 0.55 -12.16 -3.21
CA ALA A 135 1.32 -10.94 -3.40
C ALA A 135 2.45 -11.12 -4.42
N ALA A 136 2.91 -10.04 -5.01
CA ALA A 136 3.94 -10.02 -6.02
C ALA A 136 5.30 -9.57 -5.41
N PRO A 137 6.32 -10.46 -5.32
CA PRO A 137 7.59 -10.11 -4.76
C PRO A 137 8.43 -9.24 -5.70
N VAL A 138 8.99 -8.14 -5.17
CA VAL A 138 9.99 -7.30 -5.83
C VAL A 138 11.24 -7.27 -4.96
N VAL A 139 12.40 -7.48 -5.55
CA VAL A 139 13.68 -7.55 -4.80
C VAL A 139 14.51 -6.32 -5.08
N MET A 140 15.02 -5.67 -4.04
CA MET A 140 15.94 -4.53 -4.13
C MET A 140 16.77 -4.39 -2.84
N PRO A 141 17.87 -3.62 -2.86
CA PRO A 141 18.64 -3.32 -1.64
C PRO A 141 17.80 -2.54 -0.59
N PRO A 142 18.07 -2.72 0.73
CA PRO A 142 17.36 -1.99 1.80
C PRO A 142 17.39 -0.47 1.64
N ASP A 143 18.56 0.10 1.36
CA ASP A 143 18.71 1.55 1.19
C ASP A 143 17.93 2.10 0.00
N ALA A 144 17.91 1.36 -1.12
CA ALA A 144 17.13 1.73 -2.29
C ALA A 144 15.62 1.74 -1.97
N HIS A 145 15.14 0.73 -1.23
CA HIS A 145 13.77 0.71 -0.74
C HIS A 145 13.45 1.94 0.10
N ASP A 146 14.30 2.26 1.10
CA ASP A 146 14.06 3.35 2.03
C ASP A 146 14.07 4.72 1.34
N GLN A 147 14.91 4.90 0.30
CA GLN A 147 14.89 6.10 -0.55
C GLN A 147 13.59 6.21 -1.37
N LEU A 148 13.11 5.10 -1.92
CA LEU A 148 11.86 5.08 -2.70
C LEU A 148 10.66 5.40 -1.81
N VAL A 149 10.50 4.72 -0.67
CA VAL A 149 9.37 4.97 0.24
C VAL A 149 9.44 6.34 0.90
N ALA A 150 10.64 6.90 1.10
CA ALA A 150 10.79 8.28 1.53
C ALA A 150 10.13 9.25 0.55
N THR A 151 10.24 8.99 -0.75
CA THR A 151 9.69 9.86 -1.80
C THR A 151 8.20 9.63 -2.04
N ILE A 152 7.74 8.37 -2.08
CA ILE A 152 6.36 8.04 -2.50
C ILE A 152 5.36 7.89 -1.35
N SER A 153 5.84 7.80 -0.10
CA SER A 153 5.00 7.59 1.09
C SER A 153 5.27 8.63 2.18
N HIS A 154 6.51 8.72 2.67
CA HIS A 154 6.82 9.55 3.84
C HIS A 154 6.78 11.05 3.54
N LEU A 155 7.29 11.46 2.37
CA LEU A 155 7.21 12.85 1.90
C LEU A 155 5.76 13.31 1.69
N PRO A 156 4.87 12.57 1.02
CA PRO A 156 3.44 12.90 0.94
C PRO A 156 2.80 13.11 2.32
N TYR A 157 3.14 12.29 3.32
CA TYR A 157 2.66 12.50 4.69
C TYR A 157 3.13 13.84 5.27
N LEU A 158 4.43 14.19 5.17
CA LEU A 158 4.94 15.49 5.63
C LEU A 158 4.31 16.67 4.88
N ALA A 159 4.12 16.54 3.57
CA ALA A 159 3.45 17.56 2.77
C ALA A 159 2.00 17.77 3.22
N SER A 160 1.29 16.68 3.52
CA SER A 160 -0.08 16.76 4.03
C SER A 160 -0.15 17.43 5.42
N LEU A 161 0.82 17.17 6.31
CA LEU A 161 0.94 17.88 7.59
C LEU A 161 1.20 19.37 7.40
N ALA A 162 2.10 19.74 6.48
CA ALA A 162 2.39 21.13 6.19
C ALA A 162 1.13 21.86 5.71
N LEU A 163 0.38 21.27 4.77
CA LEU A 163 -0.88 21.81 4.27
C LEU A 163 -1.94 21.96 5.37
N THR A 164 -2.11 20.94 6.23
CA THR A 164 -3.09 21.02 7.33
C THR A 164 -2.71 22.07 8.36
N HIS A 165 -1.41 22.24 8.66
CA HIS A 165 -0.95 23.30 9.57
C HIS A 165 -1.17 24.71 9.00
N MET A 166 -1.11 24.90 7.68
CA MET A 166 -1.45 26.19 7.06
C MET A 166 -2.91 26.53 7.26
N VAL A 167 -3.81 25.56 7.09
CA VAL A 167 -5.26 25.75 7.26
C VAL A 167 -5.64 25.95 8.73
N ALA A 168 -4.98 25.27 9.65
CA ALA A 168 -5.27 25.36 11.10
C ALA A 168 -5.09 26.78 11.69
N ARG A 169 -4.43 27.68 10.98
CA ARG A 169 -4.17 29.07 11.41
C ARG A 169 -5.28 30.07 11.04
N ASP A 170 -6.22 29.66 10.17
CA ASP A 170 -7.31 30.52 9.68
C ASP A 170 -8.57 29.69 9.45
N GLU A 171 -9.60 29.91 10.28
CA GLU A 171 -10.87 29.18 10.20
C GLU A 171 -11.58 29.36 8.83
N ARG A 172 -11.35 30.47 8.14
CA ARG A 172 -11.93 30.72 6.82
C ARG A 172 -11.39 29.74 5.79
N LEU A 173 -10.12 29.33 5.90
CA LEU A 173 -9.51 28.30 5.06
C LEU A 173 -10.16 26.93 5.30
N SER A 174 -10.44 26.58 6.55
CA SER A 174 -11.13 25.34 6.90
C SER A 174 -12.54 25.28 6.31
N LEU A 175 -13.28 26.40 6.33
CA LEU A 175 -14.61 26.49 5.76
C LEU A 175 -14.64 26.26 4.25
N LEU A 176 -13.60 26.71 3.54
CA LEU A 176 -13.50 26.62 2.09
C LEU A 176 -12.75 25.36 1.59
N ALA A 177 -12.25 24.53 2.49
CA ALA A 177 -11.51 23.32 2.15
C ALA A 177 -12.40 22.30 1.43
N ALA A 178 -12.25 22.21 0.11
CA ALA A 178 -13.03 21.34 -0.77
C ALA A 178 -12.31 20.00 -1.07
N GLY A 179 -12.83 19.21 -2.01
CA GLY A 179 -12.37 17.87 -2.33
C GLY A 179 -10.87 17.77 -2.58
N GLY A 180 -10.28 18.62 -3.42
CA GLY A 180 -8.85 18.57 -3.73
C GLY A 180 -7.96 18.73 -2.49
N PHE A 181 -8.31 19.61 -1.54
CA PHE A 181 -7.58 19.75 -0.29
C PHE A 181 -7.71 18.51 0.58
N ARG A 182 -8.92 17.95 0.69
CA ARG A 182 -9.17 16.73 1.47
C ARG A 182 -8.40 15.53 0.91
N ASP A 183 -8.35 15.39 -0.41
CA ASP A 183 -7.61 14.31 -1.07
C ASP A 183 -6.12 14.40 -0.81
N LEU A 184 -5.53 15.59 -0.92
CA LEU A 184 -4.10 15.83 -0.67
C LEU A 184 -3.72 15.66 0.81
N THR A 185 -4.65 15.91 1.74
CA THR A 185 -4.40 15.84 3.18
C THR A 185 -4.93 14.59 3.84
N ARG A 186 -5.53 13.65 3.11
CA ARG A 186 -6.14 12.44 3.64
C ARG A 186 -5.19 11.62 4.51
N VAL A 187 -3.92 11.51 4.11
CA VAL A 187 -2.92 10.72 4.84
C VAL A 187 -2.50 11.34 6.18
N ALA A 188 -2.80 12.61 6.44
CA ALA A 188 -2.57 13.24 7.75
C ALA A 188 -3.52 12.71 8.84
N SER A 189 -4.60 11.98 8.48
CA SER A 189 -5.54 11.37 9.42
C SER A 189 -5.07 10.02 9.99
N GLY A 190 -3.91 9.51 9.56
CA GLY A 190 -3.32 8.28 10.09
C GLY A 190 -2.89 8.39 11.56
N ASP A 191 -2.56 7.24 12.19
CA ASP A 191 -2.06 7.22 13.56
C ASP A 191 -0.77 8.04 13.71
N PRO A 192 -0.75 9.09 14.57
CA PRO A 192 0.40 9.97 14.68
C PRO A 192 1.65 9.30 15.27
N ARG A 193 1.50 8.24 16.08
CA ARG A 193 2.62 7.52 16.70
C ARG A 193 3.31 6.66 15.65
N MET A 194 2.53 5.91 14.87
CA MET A 194 3.04 5.09 13.78
C MET A 194 3.72 5.96 12.71
N SER A 195 3.11 7.08 12.35
CA SER A 195 3.66 8.03 11.38
C SER A 195 4.95 8.69 11.87
N ARG A 196 5.02 9.08 13.15
CA ARG A 196 6.26 9.58 13.78
C ARG A 196 7.38 8.55 13.67
N ASP A 197 7.10 7.30 14.02
CA ASP A 197 8.11 6.24 14.05
C ASP A 197 8.64 5.95 12.64
N MET A 198 7.77 5.91 11.65
CA MET A 198 8.12 5.80 10.23
C MET A 198 9.04 6.94 9.77
N VAL A 199 8.71 8.19 10.11
CA VAL A 199 9.50 9.38 9.75
C VAL A 199 10.87 9.36 10.44
N VAL A 200 10.92 9.00 11.72
CA VAL A 200 12.16 8.99 12.51
C VAL A 200 13.11 7.89 12.03
N GLU A 201 12.60 6.70 11.76
CA GLU A 201 13.43 5.58 11.32
C GLU A 201 13.98 5.77 9.90
N ASN A 202 13.28 6.52 9.03
CA ASN A 202 13.75 6.83 7.67
C ASN A 202 14.21 8.29 7.50
N ARG A 203 14.62 8.98 8.58
CA ARG A 203 14.91 10.42 8.57
C ARG A 203 16.01 10.85 7.60
N GLY A 204 16.98 9.99 7.31
CA GLY A 204 18.08 10.28 6.39
C GLY A 204 17.57 10.46 4.96
N ALA A 205 16.99 9.41 4.40
CA ALA A 205 16.42 9.43 3.05
C ALA A 205 15.28 10.45 2.93
N LEU A 206 14.50 10.63 4.00
CA LEU A 206 13.42 11.60 4.00
C LEU A 206 13.90 13.06 3.96
N ARG A 207 15.01 13.42 4.63
CA ARG A 207 15.61 14.76 4.50
C ARG A 207 16.01 15.07 3.06
N GLU A 208 16.61 14.11 2.38
CA GLU A 208 16.97 14.26 0.96
C GLU A 208 15.72 14.43 0.07
N ALA A 209 14.68 13.63 0.30
CA ALA A 209 13.41 13.74 -0.41
C ALA A 209 12.74 15.10 -0.19
N VAL A 210 12.71 15.60 1.06
CA VAL A 210 12.21 16.94 1.40
C VAL A 210 13.01 18.03 0.69
N GLY A 211 14.34 17.94 0.67
CA GLY A 211 15.18 18.91 -0.04
C GLY A 211 14.90 18.94 -1.55
N ARG A 212 14.68 17.76 -2.18
CA ARG A 212 14.26 17.70 -3.60
C ARG A 212 12.90 18.33 -3.81
N PHE A 213 11.95 18.06 -2.91
CA PHE A 213 10.59 18.60 -2.99
C PHE A 213 10.55 20.13 -2.85
N ILE A 214 11.33 20.70 -1.92
CA ILE A 214 11.44 22.15 -1.75
C ILE A 214 11.94 22.77 -3.06
N ARG A 215 13.04 22.28 -3.63
CA ARG A 215 13.54 22.80 -4.91
C ARG A 215 12.52 22.70 -6.04
N GLN A 216 11.72 21.64 -6.05
CA GLN A 216 10.66 21.48 -7.06
C GLN A 216 9.53 22.49 -6.87
N LEU A 217 9.18 22.82 -5.62
CA LEU A 217 8.20 23.87 -5.32
C LEU A 217 8.75 25.28 -5.67
N GLU A 218 10.02 25.55 -5.37
CA GLU A 218 10.69 26.79 -5.74
C GLU A 218 10.68 26.96 -7.27
N HIS A 219 11.05 25.93 -8.01
CA HIS A 219 11.01 25.95 -9.48
C HIS A 219 9.58 26.19 -10.02
N LEU A 220 8.57 25.53 -9.47
CA LEU A 220 7.17 25.79 -9.85
C LEU A 220 6.74 27.22 -9.50
N ALA A 221 7.19 27.77 -8.39
CA ALA A 221 6.90 29.15 -8.02
C ALA A 221 7.46 30.16 -9.03
N GLU A 222 8.64 29.89 -9.61
CA GLU A 222 9.25 30.72 -10.67
C GLU A 222 8.41 30.72 -11.96
N THR A 223 7.62 29.68 -12.22
CA THR A 223 6.77 29.60 -13.43
C THR A 223 5.44 30.32 -13.29
N LEU A 224 5.08 30.85 -12.11
CA LEU A 224 3.75 31.47 -11.88
C LEU A 224 3.49 32.67 -12.79
N ASP A 225 4.53 33.42 -13.15
CA ASP A 225 4.44 34.56 -14.07
C ASP A 225 4.71 34.19 -15.54
N GLN A 226 4.85 32.87 -15.83
CA GLN A 226 5.20 32.32 -17.14
C GLN A 226 4.15 31.28 -17.59
N PRO A 227 2.99 31.68 -18.14
CA PRO A 227 1.86 30.78 -18.38
C PRO A 227 2.17 29.54 -19.24
N GLU A 228 3.06 29.70 -20.23
CA GLU A 228 3.44 28.61 -21.13
C GLU A 228 4.33 27.57 -20.42
N GLU A 229 5.25 28.00 -19.55
CA GLU A 229 6.06 27.09 -18.75
C GLU A 229 5.20 26.37 -17.71
N LEU A 230 4.29 27.08 -17.04
CA LEU A 230 3.34 26.50 -16.12
C LEU A 230 2.45 25.44 -16.81
N LEU A 231 1.99 25.74 -18.04
CA LEU A 231 1.18 24.80 -18.83
C LEU A 231 2.00 23.55 -19.19
N ALA A 232 3.27 23.71 -19.56
CA ALA A 232 4.16 22.59 -19.84
C ALA A 232 4.35 21.70 -18.61
N ALA A 233 4.64 22.29 -17.45
CA ALA A 233 4.79 21.58 -16.18
C ALA A 233 3.51 20.84 -15.77
N ALA A 234 2.35 21.48 -15.90
CA ALA A 234 1.05 20.88 -15.61
C ALA A 234 0.74 19.69 -16.56
N THR A 235 1.08 19.83 -17.83
CA THR A 235 0.90 18.77 -18.84
C THR A 235 1.78 17.56 -18.54
N GLU A 236 3.03 17.78 -18.16
CA GLU A 236 3.92 16.70 -17.75
C GLU A 236 3.44 16.02 -16.47
N GLY A 237 3.05 16.81 -15.46
CA GLY A 237 2.47 16.30 -14.22
C GLY A 237 1.24 15.43 -14.47
N LYS A 238 0.31 15.90 -15.36
CA LYS A 238 -0.85 15.13 -15.76
C LYS A 238 -0.45 13.81 -16.44
N ARG A 239 0.48 13.83 -17.39
CA ARG A 239 0.96 12.64 -18.08
C ARG A 239 1.54 11.63 -17.09
N THR A 240 2.38 12.09 -16.16
CA THR A 240 2.98 11.25 -15.12
C THR A 240 1.89 10.67 -14.23
N ARG A 241 0.94 11.48 -13.75
CA ARG A 241 -0.18 11.01 -12.91
C ARG A 241 -1.04 9.96 -13.61
N ASP A 242 -1.34 10.18 -14.89
CA ASP A 242 -2.17 9.27 -15.70
C ASP A 242 -1.44 7.95 -16.00
N SER A 243 -0.11 7.95 -16.00
CA SER A 243 0.71 6.74 -16.18
C SER A 243 0.88 5.91 -14.90
N LEU A 244 0.59 6.49 -13.71
CA LEU A 244 0.65 5.72 -12.47
C LEU A 244 -0.43 4.64 -12.48
N PRO A 245 -0.10 3.40 -12.12
CA PRO A 245 -1.08 2.34 -12.02
C PRO A 245 -2.14 2.71 -10.97
N VAL A 246 -3.39 2.81 -11.40
CA VAL A 246 -4.56 3.21 -10.57
C VAL A 246 -4.84 2.18 -9.47
N VAL A 247 -4.38 0.95 -9.66
CA VAL A 247 -4.35 -0.13 -8.68
C VAL A 247 -2.93 -0.68 -8.67
N LYS A 248 -2.47 -1.30 -7.59
CA LYS A 248 -1.16 -1.98 -7.44
C LYS A 248 -0.95 -3.10 -8.48
N ARG A 249 -0.98 -2.75 -9.77
CA ARG A 249 -1.08 -3.65 -10.93
C ARG A 249 0.22 -3.90 -11.67
N SER A 250 1.36 -3.41 -11.20
CA SER A 250 2.59 -3.42 -12.01
C SER A 250 3.12 -4.82 -12.39
N LEU A 251 2.52 -5.88 -11.84
CA LEU A 251 2.93 -7.27 -12.11
C LEU A 251 1.78 -8.15 -12.65
N LEU A 252 0.58 -7.59 -12.84
CA LEU A 252 -0.51 -8.30 -13.51
C LEU A 252 -0.52 -7.97 -15.01
N PRO A 253 -1.00 -8.91 -15.86
CA PRO A 253 -1.18 -8.62 -17.28
C PRO A 253 -2.05 -7.37 -17.48
N PRO A 254 -1.83 -6.60 -18.55
CA PRO A 254 -2.61 -5.40 -18.80
C PRO A 254 -4.10 -5.74 -18.77
N ARG A 255 -4.84 -4.99 -17.96
CA ARG A 255 -6.29 -5.07 -17.93
C ARG A 255 -6.86 -3.93 -18.76
N TYR A 256 -7.90 -4.23 -19.46
CA TYR A 256 -8.63 -3.25 -20.26
C TYR A 256 -9.78 -2.68 -19.44
N ASP A 257 -9.89 -1.37 -19.41
CA ASP A 257 -10.90 -0.69 -18.59
C ASP A 257 -12.12 -0.29 -19.42
N LEU A 258 -13.31 -0.57 -18.87
CA LEU A 258 -14.58 -0.08 -19.36
C LEU A 258 -15.20 0.85 -18.31
N VAL A 259 -15.40 2.12 -18.66
CA VAL A 259 -16.11 3.06 -17.81
C VAL A 259 -17.58 3.07 -18.20
N VAL A 260 -18.45 2.91 -17.23
CA VAL A 260 -19.90 2.83 -17.40
C VAL A 260 -20.54 3.95 -16.58
N ALA A 261 -21.24 4.88 -17.25
CA ALA A 261 -22.04 5.88 -16.55
C ALA A 261 -23.30 5.21 -15.97
N THR A 262 -23.54 5.42 -14.67
CA THR A 262 -24.65 4.78 -13.95
C THR A 262 -25.50 5.83 -13.25
N PRO A 263 -26.84 5.74 -13.33
CA PRO A 263 -27.72 6.55 -12.49
C PRO A 263 -27.54 6.14 -11.01
N ASP A 264 -27.69 7.09 -10.09
CA ASP A 264 -27.68 6.80 -8.64
C ASP A 264 -29.03 6.20 -8.21
N ARG A 265 -29.18 4.89 -8.39
CA ARG A 265 -30.37 4.13 -8.04
C ARG A 265 -29.98 2.77 -7.48
N PRO A 266 -30.78 2.18 -6.57
CA PRO A 266 -30.56 0.86 -6.06
C PRO A 266 -30.39 -0.19 -7.17
N ASN A 267 -29.53 -1.18 -6.92
CA ASN A 267 -29.31 -2.34 -7.77
C ASN A 267 -28.61 -2.09 -9.12
N GLN A 268 -28.06 -0.91 -9.39
CA GLN A 268 -27.38 -0.66 -10.67
C GLN A 268 -26.15 -1.55 -10.84
N LEU A 269 -25.35 -1.70 -9.79
CA LEU A 269 -24.21 -2.61 -9.80
C LEU A 269 -24.65 -4.05 -10.06
N GLY A 270 -25.72 -4.53 -9.41
CA GLY A 270 -26.27 -5.86 -9.60
C GLY A 270 -26.69 -6.13 -11.05
N ILE A 271 -27.40 -5.19 -11.69
CA ILE A 271 -27.83 -5.31 -13.09
C ILE A 271 -26.63 -5.42 -14.03
N ILE A 272 -25.63 -4.54 -13.86
CA ILE A 272 -24.42 -4.52 -14.70
C ILE A 272 -23.63 -5.83 -14.55
N THR A 273 -23.35 -6.24 -13.32
CA THR A 273 -22.55 -7.45 -13.06
C THR A 273 -23.24 -8.72 -13.48
N GLN A 274 -24.56 -8.81 -13.28
CA GLN A 274 -25.37 -9.95 -13.74
C GLN A 274 -25.39 -10.05 -15.27
N ALA A 275 -25.61 -8.94 -15.97
CA ALA A 275 -25.63 -8.93 -17.43
C ALA A 275 -24.28 -9.39 -18.02
N LEU A 276 -23.17 -8.88 -17.49
CA LEU A 276 -21.85 -9.25 -17.94
C LEU A 276 -21.51 -10.71 -17.62
N GLY A 277 -21.88 -11.20 -16.42
CA GLY A 277 -21.69 -12.58 -16.01
C GLY A 277 -22.45 -13.56 -16.90
N LEU A 278 -23.72 -13.27 -17.24
CA LEU A 278 -24.54 -14.09 -18.15
C LEU A 278 -23.96 -14.10 -19.59
N ALA A 279 -23.30 -13.02 -20.01
CA ALA A 279 -22.62 -12.94 -21.30
C ALA A 279 -21.21 -13.59 -21.28
N GLY A 280 -20.80 -14.20 -20.17
CA GLY A 280 -19.50 -14.86 -20.02
C GLY A 280 -18.33 -13.89 -19.91
N VAL A 281 -18.56 -12.61 -19.61
CA VAL A 281 -17.52 -11.61 -19.39
C VAL A 281 -17.09 -11.65 -17.93
N ASN A 282 -15.83 -11.99 -17.70
CA ASN A 282 -15.25 -12.06 -16.35
C ASN A 282 -14.73 -10.68 -15.91
N ILE A 283 -15.35 -10.11 -14.89
CA ILE A 283 -14.94 -8.83 -14.29
C ILE A 283 -13.82 -9.12 -13.31
N LYS A 284 -12.64 -8.53 -13.54
CA LYS A 284 -11.46 -8.68 -12.68
C LYS A 284 -11.40 -7.63 -11.57
N ASP A 285 -12.04 -6.49 -11.79
CA ASP A 285 -12.01 -5.37 -10.85
C ASP A 285 -13.20 -4.43 -11.08
N ILE A 286 -13.73 -3.86 -10.00
CA ILE A 286 -14.81 -2.87 -10.04
C ILE A 286 -14.43 -1.70 -9.14
N GLU A 287 -14.51 -0.49 -9.68
CA GLU A 287 -14.29 0.73 -8.92
C GLU A 287 -15.43 1.73 -9.14
N VAL A 288 -15.93 2.30 -8.06
CA VAL A 288 -16.86 3.42 -8.11
C VAL A 288 -16.04 4.70 -8.22
N LEU A 289 -16.05 5.37 -9.38
CA LEU A 289 -15.20 6.54 -9.64
C LEU A 289 -15.72 7.80 -8.97
N SER A 290 -17.02 8.04 -9.03
CA SER A 290 -17.69 9.15 -8.34
C SER A 290 -19.18 8.95 -8.34
N VAL A 291 -19.83 9.36 -7.25
CA VAL A 291 -21.29 9.46 -7.15
C VAL A 291 -21.63 10.93 -6.90
N ARG A 292 -22.50 11.51 -7.75
CA ARG A 292 -23.06 12.86 -7.61
C ARG A 292 -24.58 12.73 -7.60
N GLU A 293 -25.28 13.77 -7.20
CA GLU A 293 -26.77 13.79 -7.13
C GLU A 293 -27.47 13.34 -8.43
N GLN A 294 -26.79 13.40 -9.59
CA GLN A 294 -27.34 13.02 -10.90
C GLN A 294 -26.81 11.69 -11.45
N GLY A 295 -26.00 10.94 -10.68
CA GLY A 295 -25.42 9.67 -11.09
C GLY A 295 -23.94 9.54 -10.77
N GLY A 296 -23.37 8.36 -11.11
CA GLY A 296 -21.99 8.01 -10.90
C GLY A 296 -21.34 7.38 -12.12
N ALA A 297 -20.13 6.89 -11.96
CA ALA A 297 -19.46 6.08 -12.96
C ALA A 297 -18.79 4.87 -12.28
N LEU A 298 -18.91 3.71 -12.91
CA LEU A 298 -18.20 2.49 -12.55
C LEU A 298 -17.06 2.27 -13.55
N ARG A 299 -15.90 1.94 -13.04
CA ARG A 299 -14.81 1.40 -13.85
C ARG A 299 -14.79 -0.12 -13.66
N LEU A 300 -14.83 -0.84 -14.76
CA LEU A 300 -14.77 -2.30 -14.79
C LEU A 300 -13.44 -2.71 -15.43
N GLY A 301 -12.60 -3.44 -14.69
CA GLY A 301 -11.37 -4.03 -15.22
C GLY A 301 -11.68 -5.38 -15.85
N LEU A 302 -11.37 -5.55 -17.14
CA LEU A 302 -11.62 -6.77 -17.93
C LEU A 302 -10.30 -7.41 -18.39
N GLU A 303 -10.35 -8.67 -18.82
CA GLU A 303 -9.16 -9.43 -19.12
C GLU A 303 -8.60 -9.15 -20.52
N THR A 304 -9.47 -8.95 -21.51
CA THR A 304 -9.10 -8.75 -22.90
C THR A 304 -9.81 -7.54 -23.53
N GLN A 305 -9.22 -7.00 -24.60
CA GLN A 305 -9.88 -5.96 -25.40
C GLN A 305 -11.20 -6.46 -26.03
N GLY A 306 -11.29 -7.74 -26.36
CA GLY A 306 -12.52 -8.37 -26.84
C GLY A 306 -13.64 -8.32 -25.81
N ASP A 307 -13.31 -8.52 -24.52
CA ASP A 307 -14.26 -8.42 -23.42
C ASP A 307 -14.77 -6.98 -23.24
N VAL A 308 -13.90 -5.97 -23.40
CA VAL A 308 -14.30 -4.54 -23.35
C VAL A 308 -15.30 -4.23 -24.46
N THR A 309 -15.04 -4.70 -25.67
CA THR A 309 -15.94 -4.48 -26.81
C THR A 309 -17.30 -5.13 -26.56
N ARG A 310 -17.30 -6.41 -26.20
CA ARG A 310 -18.54 -7.18 -25.89
C ARG A 310 -19.33 -6.57 -24.72
N ALA A 311 -18.63 -6.25 -23.63
CA ALA A 311 -19.25 -5.63 -22.46
C ALA A 311 -19.84 -4.25 -22.80
N GLY A 312 -19.10 -3.45 -23.59
CA GLY A 312 -19.55 -2.14 -24.00
C GLY A 312 -20.79 -2.17 -24.91
N GLU A 313 -20.87 -3.15 -25.81
CA GLU A 313 -22.05 -3.35 -26.68
C GLU A 313 -23.26 -3.77 -25.84
N LEU A 314 -23.11 -4.80 -25.01
CA LEU A 314 -24.20 -5.28 -24.16
C LEU A 314 -24.72 -4.22 -23.21
N LEU A 315 -23.84 -3.43 -22.56
CA LEU A 315 -24.29 -2.41 -21.62
C LEU A 315 -24.94 -1.21 -22.34
N ARG A 316 -24.53 -0.89 -23.59
CA ARG A 316 -25.23 0.11 -24.40
C ARG A 316 -26.63 -0.35 -24.81
N GLU A 317 -26.83 -1.63 -25.12
CA GLU A 317 -28.16 -2.21 -25.37
C GLU A 317 -29.08 -2.11 -24.15
N LEU A 318 -28.50 -2.18 -22.94
CA LEU A 318 -29.20 -1.98 -21.68
C LEU A 318 -29.41 -0.50 -21.30
N GLY A 319 -28.98 0.43 -22.16
CA GLY A 319 -29.19 1.87 -21.98
C GLY A 319 -28.10 2.58 -21.19
N TYR A 320 -26.93 1.94 -20.94
CA TYR A 320 -25.81 2.59 -20.26
C TYR A 320 -24.86 3.26 -21.26
N GLU A 321 -24.36 4.44 -20.92
CA GLU A 321 -23.24 5.04 -21.63
C GLU A 321 -21.94 4.36 -21.21
N THR A 322 -21.16 3.91 -22.20
CA THR A 322 -19.90 3.21 -21.96
C THR A 322 -18.74 3.82 -22.72
N ARG A 323 -17.55 3.86 -22.09
CA ARG A 323 -16.31 4.32 -22.69
C ARG A 323 -15.18 3.33 -22.38
N GLY A 324 -14.67 2.65 -23.40
CA GLY A 324 -13.47 1.82 -23.28
C GLY A 324 -12.20 2.69 -23.15
N ARG A 325 -11.27 2.29 -22.28
CA ARG A 325 -9.90 2.77 -22.24
C ARG A 325 -8.98 1.55 -22.44
N GLY A 326 -8.23 1.57 -23.51
CA GLY A 326 -7.16 0.63 -23.78
C GLY A 326 -5.82 1.26 -23.49
#